data_902a93ec474c53f55024617423abd1d1
#
_entry.id   902a93ec474c53f55024617423abd1d1
#
_cell.length_a   1.000
_cell.length_b   1.000
_cell.length_c   1.000
_cell.angle_alpha   90.00
_cell.angle_beta   90.00
_cell.angle_gamma   90.00
#
_symmetry.space_group_name_H-M   'P 1'
#
loop_
_entity.id
_entity.type
_entity.pdbx_description
1 polymer ?
#
loop_
_entity_poly.entity_id
_entity_poly.type
_entity_poly.pdbx_seq_one_letter_code
_entity_poly.pdbx_strand_id
1 'polypeptide(L)' 'MTPKEKAEDLVNQFAVILMDEDTDCGNEILCTSIAIKNAMIVMNEVIKATSNNSKQDYYWINVRHELEKM' A
#
# COMPACT_ATOMS: atom_id res chain seq x y z
N MET A 1 2.11 0.18 15.00
CA MET A 1 2.56 0.78 13.73
C MET A 1 1.66 1.94 13.36
N THR A 2 2.25 3.10 13.07
CA THR A 2 1.47 4.26 12.63
C THR A 2 0.96 4.05 11.20
N PRO A 3 -0.09 4.77 10.79
CA PRO A 3 -0.57 4.67 9.41
C PRO A 3 0.52 4.93 8.38
N LYS A 4 1.41 5.89 8.63
CA LYS A 4 2.51 6.19 7.73
C LYS A 4 3.49 5.02 7.62
N GLU A 5 3.86 4.44 8.75
CA GLU A 5 4.75 3.28 8.78
C GLU A 5 4.12 2.09 8.07
N LYS A 6 2.82 1.88 8.27
CA LYS A 6 2.10 0.79 7.62
C LYS A 6 2.04 0.99 6.11
N ALA A 7 1.82 2.22 5.66
CA ALA A 7 1.82 2.53 4.23
C ALA A 7 3.17 2.25 3.60
N GLU A 8 4.25 2.69 4.26
CA GLU A 8 5.61 2.43 3.79
C GLU A 8 5.92 0.94 3.75
N ASP A 9 5.50 0.21 4.79
CA ASP A 9 5.69 -1.24 4.86
C ASP A 9 4.99 -1.96 3.71
N LEU A 10 3.75 -1.59 3.41
CA LEU A 10 3.01 -2.19 2.30
C LEU A 10 3.68 -1.94 0.96
N VAL A 11 4.10 -0.71 0.73
CA VAL A 11 4.79 -0.36 -0.52
C VAL A 11 6.09 -1.15 -0.66
N ASN A 12 6.83 -1.28 0.44
CA ASN A 12 8.08 -2.04 0.44
C ASN A 12 7.85 -3.51 0.13
N GLN A 13 6.80 -4.11 0.70
CA GLN A 13 6.48 -5.51 0.42
C GLN A 13 6.17 -5.74 -1.05
N PHE A 14 5.37 -4.88 -1.65
CA PHE A 14 5.07 -5.00 -3.09
C PHE A 14 6.29 -4.72 -3.95
N ALA A 15 7.11 -3.75 -3.57
CA ALA A 15 8.32 -3.43 -4.31
C ALA A 15 9.31 -4.60 -4.33
N VAL A 16 9.46 -5.28 -3.19
CA VAL A 16 10.34 -6.45 -3.09
C VAL A 16 9.84 -7.57 -4.02
N ILE A 17 8.54 -7.83 -4.03
CA ILE A 17 7.96 -8.84 -4.90
C ILE A 17 8.21 -8.51 -6.38
N LEU A 18 7.99 -7.26 -6.75
CA LEU A 18 8.21 -6.81 -8.14
C LEU A 18 9.66 -6.94 -8.56
N MET A 19 10.58 -6.66 -7.66
CA MET A 19 12.01 -6.77 -7.94
C MET A 19 12.47 -8.22 -8.06
N ASP A 20 11.88 -9.11 -7.24
CA ASP A 20 12.26 -10.53 -7.23
C ASP A 20 11.72 -11.28 -8.44
N GLU A 21 10.65 -10.82 -9.06
CA GLU A 21 10.02 -11.51 -10.17
C GLU A 21 10.72 -11.30 -11.52
N ASP A 22 11.93 -10.79 -11.49
CA ASP A 22 12.72 -10.54 -12.70
C ASP A 22 11.89 -9.89 -13.80
N THR A 23 11.08 -8.97 -13.41
CA THR A 23 10.36 -8.16 -14.35
C THR A 23 11.32 -7.12 -14.91
N ASP A 24 11.02 -6.60 -16.07
CA ASP A 24 11.79 -5.52 -16.67
C ASP A 24 11.74 -4.24 -15.86
N CYS A 25 11.44 -4.35 -14.59
CA CYS A 25 11.49 -3.25 -13.64
C CYS A 25 12.93 -2.93 -13.27
N GLY A 26 13.74 -2.58 -14.28
CA GLY A 26 15.05 -2.03 -14.01
C GLY A 26 14.99 -0.61 -13.47
N ASN A 27 13.78 -0.09 -13.28
CA ASN A 27 13.56 1.27 -12.83
C ASN A 27 12.83 1.25 -11.48
N GLU A 28 13.54 1.65 -10.43
CA GLU A 28 12.97 1.70 -9.07
C GLU A 28 11.74 2.59 -9.01
N ILE A 29 11.71 3.68 -9.75
CA ILE A 29 10.58 4.61 -9.76
C ILE A 29 9.33 3.92 -10.27
N LEU A 30 9.46 3.15 -11.34
CA LEU A 30 8.35 2.40 -11.91
C LEU A 30 7.85 1.33 -10.95
N CYS A 31 8.76 0.58 -10.34
CA CYS A 31 8.39 -0.45 -9.37
C CYS A 31 7.70 0.16 -8.16
N THR A 32 8.17 1.30 -7.67
CA THR A 32 7.55 2.00 -6.56
C THR A 32 6.15 2.48 -6.93
N SER A 33 5.98 3.04 -8.11
CA SER A 33 4.67 3.50 -8.59
C SER A 33 3.66 2.35 -8.68
N ILE A 34 4.07 1.21 -9.21
CA ILE A 34 3.22 0.01 -9.29
C ILE A 34 2.89 -0.50 -7.89
N ALA A 35 3.89 -0.52 -7.00
CA ALA A 35 3.69 -0.96 -5.62
C ALA A 35 2.67 -0.08 -4.90
N ILE A 36 2.72 1.22 -5.09
CA ILE A 36 1.76 2.15 -4.49
C ILE A 36 0.35 1.86 -5.01
N LYS A 37 0.19 1.67 -6.30
CA LYS A 37 -1.11 1.34 -6.90
C LYS A 37 -1.67 0.04 -6.36
N ASN A 38 -0.83 -0.98 -6.23
CA ASN A 38 -1.24 -2.26 -5.66
C ASN A 38 -1.66 -2.11 -4.21
N ALA A 39 -0.90 -1.36 -3.42
CA ALA A 39 -1.24 -1.10 -2.02
C ALA A 39 -2.57 -0.36 -1.91
N MET A 40 -2.86 0.57 -2.81
CA MET A 40 -4.14 1.28 -2.83
C MET A 40 -5.31 0.32 -3.06
N ILE A 41 -5.17 -0.62 -3.98
CA ILE A 41 -6.19 -1.63 -4.24
C ILE A 41 -6.43 -2.47 -3.00
N VAL A 42 -5.36 -2.92 -2.35
CA VAL A 42 -5.47 -3.71 -1.11
C VAL A 42 -6.17 -2.90 -0.02
N MET A 43 -5.82 -1.63 0.14
CA MET A 43 -6.46 -0.78 1.14
C MET A 43 -7.94 -0.59 0.87
N ASN A 44 -8.34 -0.43 -0.37
CA ASN A 44 -9.75 -0.34 -0.72
C ASN A 44 -10.52 -1.59 -0.29
N GLU A 45 -9.95 -2.76 -0.52
CA GLU A 45 -10.58 -4.02 -0.12
C GLU A 45 -10.63 -4.17 1.41
N VAL A 46 -9.56 -3.78 2.10
CA VAL A 46 -9.52 -3.82 3.57
C VAL A 46 -10.57 -2.88 4.16
N ILE A 47 -10.68 -1.67 3.64
CA ILE A 47 -11.67 -0.70 4.11
C ILE A 47 -13.09 -1.24 3.93
N LYS A 48 -13.38 -1.85 2.79
CA LYS A 48 -14.67 -2.49 2.56
C LYS A 48 -14.95 -3.60 3.56
N ALA A 49 -13.95 -4.43 3.84
CA ALA A 49 -14.08 -5.56 4.74
C ALA A 49 -14.28 -5.12 6.19
N THR A 50 -13.75 -3.95 6.57
CA THR A 50 -13.82 -3.44 7.94
C THR A 50 -14.86 -2.34 8.12
N SER A 51 -15.72 -2.12 7.14
CA SER A 51 -16.68 -1.00 7.15
C SER A 51 -17.67 -1.05 8.31
N ASN A 52 -17.83 -2.20 8.96
CA ASN A 52 -18.71 -2.34 10.12
C ASN A 52 -18.01 -2.06 11.45
N ASN A 53 -16.71 -1.76 11.43
CA ASN A 53 -15.91 -1.49 12.63
C ASN A 53 -15.25 -0.12 12.50
N SER A 54 -15.88 0.89 13.06
CA SER A 54 -15.47 2.28 12.90
C SER A 54 -14.04 2.58 13.36
N LYS A 55 -13.55 1.88 14.38
CA LYS A 55 -12.18 2.11 14.88
C LYS A 55 -11.13 1.63 13.89
N GLN A 56 -11.36 0.48 13.29
CA GLN A 56 -10.43 -0.06 12.30
C GLN A 56 -10.49 0.72 10.99
N ASP A 57 -11.68 1.21 10.63
CA ASP A 57 -11.85 2.03 9.43
C ASP A 57 -10.94 3.26 9.46
N TYR A 58 -10.89 3.97 10.58
CA TYR A 58 -10.05 5.16 10.68
C TYR A 58 -8.58 4.86 10.44
N TYR A 59 -8.10 3.77 11.00
CA TYR A 59 -6.70 3.38 10.80
C TYR A 59 -6.39 3.14 9.32
N TRP A 60 -7.22 2.33 8.65
CA TRP A 60 -6.99 1.98 7.26
C TRP A 60 -7.21 3.16 6.30
N ILE A 61 -8.16 4.02 6.61
CA ILE A 61 -8.37 5.25 5.84
C ILE A 61 -7.12 6.14 5.93
N ASN A 62 -6.54 6.25 7.13
CA ASN A 62 -5.31 7.03 7.31
C ASN A 62 -4.13 6.40 6.57
N VAL A 63 -4.02 5.08 6.55
CA VAL A 63 -3.00 4.38 5.77
C VAL A 63 -3.16 4.72 4.28
N ARG A 64 -4.38 4.69 3.79
CA ARG A 64 -4.67 5.04 2.41
C ARG A 64 -4.27 6.49 2.10
N HIS A 65 -4.56 7.41 3.00
CA HIS A 65 -4.15 8.81 2.83
C HIS A 65 -2.64 8.95 2.73
N GLU A 66 -1.90 8.21 3.53
CA GLU A 66 -0.44 8.22 3.45
C GLU A 66 0.06 7.68 2.12
N LEU A 67 -0.60 6.65 1.59
CA LEU A 67 -0.28 6.12 0.27
C LEU A 67 -0.51 7.16 -0.82
N GLU A 68 -1.58 7.94 -0.70
CA GLU A 68 -1.90 8.98 -1.67
C GLU A 68 -0.84 10.09 -1.71
N LYS A 69 -0.15 10.31 -0.59
CA LYS A 69 0.91 11.31 -0.51
C LYS A 69 2.22 10.83 -1.12
N MET A 70 2.36 9.56 -1.33
CA MET A 70 3.54 8.99 -1.96
C MET A 70 3.48 9.13 -3.48
#